data_65fd9f04b24082c939f3592bfbdb7433
#
_entry.id   65fd9f04b24082c939f3592bfbdb7433
#
_cell.length_a   1.000
_cell.length_b   1.000
_cell.length_c   1.000
_cell.angle_alpha   90.00
_cell.angle_beta   90.00
_cell.angle_gamma   90.00
#
_symmetry.space_group_name_H-M   'P 1'
#
loop_
_entity.id
_entity.type
_entity.pdbx_description
1 polymer ?
#
loop_
_entity_poly.entity_id
_entity_poly.type
_entity_poly.pdbx_seq_one_letter_code
_entity_poly.pdbx_strand_id
1 'polypeptide(L)'
;SVAVSLWYSLSPKTPRERRKKMFISQDLLIDIAKDYLRRLLRQTNDIVAVYLTGSVLGDQAFIGGSTDIDMVIVHKEEPAVAREIRRIKSNLSFDIVHHHQSLYAFHRRMRQDAWLGYALRNHDAIIHDTDHWLEYIQAGVDSQFETPENIFARASKFLDQARRYWFDLDDDDETPFCDWLNLFFKTVGDASNAIAALSGPGLTQRRFMLDFPARAEAVNQLSLVGDLAHLIGNDYISDAFYQKWRPVWELRLEECSKSAQCPPNLHKARKSYFLDCCDALVESGSYHAILWPMLETWRQIELCLRDENNKDSTEPSRSNAPEDWLTFAAEIGFSPDQKEARTRKLGHFIEKVNRTLELYQRDYGL
;
A
#
# COMPACT_ATOMS: atom_id res chain seq x y z
N SER A 1 -13.72 -3.29 -28.35
CA SER A 1 -13.78 -1.81 -28.56
C SER A 1 -15.05 -1.14 -28.02
N VAL A 2 -15.90 -1.86 -27.27
CA VAL A 2 -17.16 -1.31 -26.69
C VAL A 2 -17.05 -1.14 -25.16
N ALA A 3 -16.12 -1.79 -24.49
CA ALA A 3 -15.96 -1.73 -23.04
C ALA A 3 -15.23 -0.48 -22.52
N VAL A 4 -14.46 0.22 -23.34
CA VAL A 4 -13.66 1.40 -22.90
C VAL A 4 -14.46 2.71 -22.94
N SER A 5 -15.56 2.78 -23.68
CA SER A 5 -16.36 4.00 -23.83
C SER A 5 -17.37 4.26 -22.70
N LEU A 6 -17.59 3.30 -21.81
CA LEU A 6 -18.52 3.43 -20.66
C LEU A 6 -17.90 4.14 -19.43
N TRP A 7 -16.63 4.49 -19.48
CA TRP A 7 -15.89 5.07 -18.36
C TRP A 7 -15.96 6.61 -18.26
N TYR A 8 -16.50 7.31 -19.28
CA TYR A 8 -16.40 8.77 -19.35
C TYR A 8 -17.72 9.56 -19.40
N SER A 9 -18.90 8.93 -19.23
CA SER A 9 -20.16 9.67 -19.30
C SER A 9 -21.10 9.42 -18.14
N LEU A 10 -20.90 10.12 -17.02
CA LEU A 10 -21.95 10.38 -16.04
C LEU A 10 -21.82 11.82 -15.53
N SER A 11 -22.74 12.66 -15.95
CA SER A 11 -22.90 14.05 -15.49
C SER A 11 -23.22 14.13 -14.00
N PRO A 12 -22.77 15.16 -13.28
CA PRO A 12 -22.90 15.25 -11.84
C PRO A 12 -24.33 15.60 -11.41
N LYS A 13 -24.88 14.84 -10.46
CA LYS A 13 -26.09 15.20 -9.71
C LYS A 13 -25.80 16.33 -8.73
N THR A 14 -26.76 17.22 -8.56
CA THR A 14 -26.78 18.47 -7.79
C THR A 14 -26.17 18.42 -6.39
N PRO A 15 -25.53 19.50 -5.92
CA PRO A 15 -24.78 19.50 -4.66
C PRO A 15 -25.66 19.69 -3.44
N ARG A 16 -25.63 18.75 -2.50
CA ARG A 16 -25.96 19.01 -1.09
C ARG A 16 -24.84 19.90 -0.48
N GLU A 17 -25.25 20.83 0.37
CA GLU A 17 -24.42 21.86 0.98
C GLU A 17 -23.00 21.42 1.35
N ARG A 18 -22.02 21.88 0.58
CA ARG A 18 -20.60 21.73 0.90
C ARG A 18 -20.30 22.59 2.14
N ARG A 19 -20.13 21.99 3.31
CA ARG A 19 -19.27 22.62 4.33
C ARG A 19 -18.01 23.07 3.61
N LYS A 20 -17.62 24.36 3.75
CA LYS A 20 -16.35 24.88 3.25
C LYS A 20 -15.20 24.05 3.84
N LYS A 21 -14.84 22.93 3.20
CA LYS A 21 -13.58 22.25 3.49
C LYS A 21 -12.50 23.23 3.07
N MET A 22 -11.69 23.67 4.01
CA MET A 22 -10.50 24.46 3.73
C MET A 22 -9.66 23.65 2.73
N PHE A 23 -9.41 24.20 1.56
CA PHE A 23 -8.58 23.55 0.55
C PHE A 23 -7.16 23.48 1.11
N ILE A 24 -6.74 22.29 1.51
CA ILE A 24 -5.36 22.05 1.89
C ILE A 24 -4.61 21.84 0.58
N SER A 25 -3.70 22.76 0.24
CA SER A 25 -2.84 22.62 -0.95
C SER A 25 -1.61 21.77 -0.64
N GLN A 26 -0.94 21.29 -1.67
CA GLN A 26 0.35 20.60 -1.56
C GLN A 26 1.37 21.50 -0.85
N ASP A 27 1.47 22.78 -1.24
CA ASP A 27 2.38 23.73 -0.60
C ASP A 27 2.15 23.85 0.90
N LEU A 28 0.88 23.88 1.33
CA LEU A 28 0.55 23.93 2.76
C LEU A 28 1.02 22.67 3.50
N LEU A 29 0.93 21.48 2.88
CA LEU A 29 1.44 20.24 3.46
C LEU A 29 2.96 20.28 3.63
N ILE A 30 3.67 20.77 2.62
CA ILE A 30 5.12 20.96 2.64
C ILE A 30 5.52 21.98 3.73
N ASP A 31 4.79 23.09 3.85
CA ASP A 31 5.05 24.09 4.90
C ASP A 31 4.82 23.52 6.31
N ILE A 32 3.78 22.72 6.50
CA ILE A 32 3.54 22.01 7.77
C ILE A 32 4.71 21.06 8.09
N ALA A 33 5.24 20.35 7.09
CA ALA A 33 6.40 19.49 7.27
C ALA A 33 7.66 20.27 7.64
N LYS A 34 7.93 21.39 6.96
CA LYS A 34 9.05 22.29 7.27
C LYS A 34 8.93 22.90 8.66
N ASP A 35 7.73 23.27 9.10
CA ASP A 35 7.49 23.80 10.45
C ASP A 35 7.73 22.74 11.53
N TYR A 36 7.33 21.50 11.30
CA TYR A 36 7.63 20.40 12.18
C TYR A 36 9.14 20.16 12.29
N LEU A 37 9.82 20.09 11.14
CA LEU A 37 11.25 19.90 11.06
C LEU A 37 12.04 21.00 11.79
N ARG A 38 11.68 22.30 11.61
CA ARG A 38 12.34 23.41 12.32
C ARG A 38 12.30 23.26 13.84
N ARG A 39 11.24 22.70 14.38
CA ARG A 39 11.14 22.41 15.81
C ARG A 39 12.02 21.23 16.21
N LEU A 40 12.07 20.20 15.40
CA LEU A 40 12.85 18.98 15.65
C LEU A 40 14.37 19.29 15.64
N LEU A 41 14.86 20.04 14.67
CA LEU A 41 16.27 20.42 14.55
C LEU A 41 16.80 21.27 15.71
N ARG A 42 15.92 21.91 16.52
CA ARG A 42 16.30 22.59 17.74
C ARG A 42 16.53 21.64 18.91
N GLN A 43 16.09 20.40 18.82
CA GLN A 43 16.11 19.41 19.90
C GLN A 43 17.23 18.39 19.75
N THR A 44 17.74 18.20 18.52
CA THR A 44 18.76 17.21 18.22
C THR A 44 19.68 17.65 17.09
N ASN A 45 20.95 17.22 17.16
CA ASN A 45 21.96 17.36 16.09
C ASN A 45 22.22 16.03 15.36
N ASP A 46 21.38 15.03 15.62
CA ASP A 46 21.53 13.68 15.09
C ASP A 46 21.01 13.52 13.64
N ILE A 47 20.22 14.49 13.15
CA ILE A 47 19.57 14.42 11.85
C ILE A 47 20.56 14.78 10.74
N VAL A 48 20.74 13.86 9.79
CA VAL A 48 21.56 14.03 8.56
C VAL A 48 20.74 14.66 7.44
N ALA A 49 19.56 14.10 7.18
CA ALA A 49 18.69 14.56 6.13
C ALA A 49 17.22 14.29 6.45
N VAL A 50 16.32 15.07 5.83
CA VAL A 50 14.87 14.82 5.87
C VAL A 50 14.28 15.06 4.48
N TYR A 51 13.47 14.13 4.03
CA TYR A 51 12.78 14.24 2.76
C TYR A 51 11.34 13.72 2.84
N LEU A 52 10.50 14.25 1.96
CA LEU A 52 9.11 13.83 1.83
C LEU A 52 8.99 12.67 0.85
N THR A 53 7.93 11.88 0.99
CA THR A 53 7.61 10.77 0.08
C THR A 53 6.11 10.71 -0.16
N GLY A 54 5.67 9.74 -0.94
CA GLY A 54 4.25 9.42 -1.08
C GLY A 54 3.43 10.45 -1.82
N SER A 55 2.14 10.48 -1.50
CA SER A 55 1.15 11.25 -2.26
C SER A 55 1.29 12.76 -2.16
N VAL A 56 1.97 13.28 -1.13
CA VAL A 56 2.21 14.72 -0.95
C VAL A 56 3.02 15.33 -2.10
N LEU A 57 3.80 14.51 -2.80
CA LEU A 57 4.62 14.93 -3.94
C LEU A 57 3.91 14.80 -5.30
N GLY A 58 2.70 14.25 -5.33
CA GLY A 58 1.93 14.04 -6.55
C GLY A 58 0.75 15.00 -6.70
N ASP A 59 0.23 15.11 -7.92
CA ASP A 59 -0.90 16.02 -8.25
C ASP A 59 -2.21 15.66 -7.52
N GLN A 60 -2.31 14.45 -6.98
CA GLN A 60 -3.51 13.93 -6.32
C GLN A 60 -3.21 13.47 -4.88
N ALA A 61 -2.73 14.39 -4.04
CA ALA A 61 -2.39 14.08 -2.65
C ALA A 61 -3.60 13.59 -1.82
N PHE A 62 -4.83 13.99 -2.20
CA PHE A 62 -6.04 13.74 -1.41
C PHE A 62 -6.97 12.75 -2.11
N ILE A 63 -7.42 11.75 -1.35
CA ILE A 63 -8.61 10.95 -1.68
C ILE A 63 -9.56 11.10 -0.48
N GLY A 64 -10.81 11.51 -0.73
CA GLY A 64 -11.79 11.75 0.33
C GLY A 64 -11.48 12.94 1.25
N GLY A 65 -10.53 13.80 0.88
CA GLY A 65 -10.13 14.96 1.68
C GLY A 65 -9.28 14.62 2.89
N SER A 66 -8.76 13.39 2.96
CA SER A 66 -7.80 12.92 3.97
C SER A 66 -6.48 12.54 3.32
N THR A 67 -5.37 12.82 4.00
CA THR A 67 -4.02 12.47 3.56
C THR A 67 -3.07 12.33 4.74
N ASP A 68 -1.93 11.69 4.49
CA ASP A 68 -0.77 11.71 5.38
C ASP A 68 0.34 12.56 4.74
N ILE A 69 1.20 13.09 5.58
CA ILE A 69 2.49 13.64 5.18
C ILE A 69 3.52 12.55 5.47
N ASP A 70 3.91 11.84 4.42
CA ASP A 70 4.93 10.80 4.50
C ASP A 70 6.31 11.48 4.54
N MET A 71 7.05 11.26 5.63
CA MET A 71 8.35 11.89 5.88
C MET A 71 9.37 10.84 6.28
N VAL A 72 10.56 10.92 5.71
CA VAL A 72 11.71 10.13 6.15
C VAL A 72 12.72 11.03 6.83
N ILE A 73 13.12 10.64 8.05
CA ILE A 73 14.17 11.29 8.83
C ILE A 73 15.36 10.35 8.88
N VAL A 74 16.51 10.84 8.40
CA VAL A 74 17.76 10.07 8.40
C VAL A 74 18.64 10.54 9.56
N HIS A 75 19.09 9.57 10.36
CA HIS A 75 19.86 9.77 11.58
C HIS A 75 21.31 9.32 11.44
N LYS A 76 22.22 9.96 12.19
CA LYS A 76 23.62 9.53 12.37
C LYS A 76 23.70 8.29 13.25
N GLU A 77 22.90 8.28 14.32
CA GLU A 77 22.82 7.20 15.29
C GLU A 77 21.61 6.30 15.00
N GLU A 78 21.59 5.09 15.55
CA GLU A 78 20.48 4.16 15.38
C GLU A 78 19.20 4.73 16.02
N PRO A 79 18.13 4.93 15.27
CA PRO A 79 16.89 5.51 15.81
C PRO A 79 16.21 4.56 16.79
N ALA A 80 15.71 5.09 17.91
CA ALA A 80 14.99 4.32 18.93
C ALA A 80 13.67 3.73 18.44
N VAL A 81 13.07 4.32 17.42
CA VAL A 81 11.82 3.87 16.79
C VAL A 81 11.99 3.91 15.26
N ALA A 82 11.50 2.87 14.59
CA ALA A 82 11.58 2.80 13.12
C ALA A 82 10.50 3.63 12.42
N ARG A 83 9.33 3.80 13.04
CA ARG A 83 8.19 4.53 12.46
C ARG A 83 7.28 5.08 13.53
N GLU A 84 6.75 6.29 13.32
CA GLU A 84 5.75 6.91 14.18
C GLU A 84 4.65 7.61 13.39
N ILE A 85 3.43 7.58 13.92
CA ILE A 85 2.29 8.28 13.35
C ILE A 85 1.87 9.40 14.29
N ARG A 86 1.84 10.63 13.80
CA ARG A 86 1.45 11.81 14.59
C ARG A 86 0.24 12.50 13.97
N ARG A 87 -0.86 12.59 14.72
CA ARG A 87 -2.03 13.34 14.28
C ARG A 87 -1.75 14.84 14.26
N ILE A 88 -2.10 15.49 13.16
CA ILE A 88 -2.07 16.96 13.00
C ILE A 88 -3.51 17.50 13.13
N LYS A 89 -4.45 16.91 12.39
CA LYS A 89 -5.90 17.20 12.43
C LYS A 89 -6.69 15.90 12.29
N SER A 90 -8.01 16.00 12.28
CA SER A 90 -8.88 14.81 12.13
C SER A 90 -8.63 14.02 10.84
N ASN A 91 -8.25 14.71 9.76
CA ASN A 91 -8.05 14.18 8.41
C ASN A 91 -6.62 14.34 7.89
N LEU A 92 -5.67 14.65 8.78
CA LEU A 92 -4.27 14.86 8.43
C LEU A 92 -3.36 14.32 9.53
N SER A 93 -2.39 13.49 9.16
CA SER A 93 -1.35 12.97 10.04
C SER A 93 0.04 13.05 9.40
N PHE A 94 1.07 12.99 10.22
CA PHE A 94 2.39 12.61 9.77
C PHE A 94 2.53 11.09 9.84
N ASP A 95 3.16 10.53 8.83
CA ASP A 95 3.70 9.17 8.80
C ASP A 95 5.23 9.32 8.69
N ILE A 96 5.92 9.15 9.81
CA ILE A 96 7.35 9.43 9.90
C ILE A 96 8.10 8.10 10.01
N VAL A 97 8.99 7.86 9.05
CA VAL A 97 9.91 6.73 9.06
C VAL A 97 11.30 7.24 9.44
N HIS A 98 11.95 6.52 10.36
CA HIS A 98 13.29 6.82 10.83
C HIS A 98 14.29 5.83 10.26
N HIS A 99 15.30 6.31 9.56
CA HIS A 99 16.36 5.50 8.99
C HIS A 99 17.71 5.84 9.59
N HIS A 100 18.54 4.86 9.81
CA HIS A 100 19.96 5.08 10.04
C HIS A 100 20.67 5.35 8.71
N GLN A 101 21.65 6.27 8.69
CA GLN A 101 22.38 6.67 7.47
C GLN A 101 23.05 5.50 6.73
N SER A 102 23.44 4.42 7.41
CA SER A 102 24.06 3.26 6.80
C SER A 102 23.19 2.54 5.78
N LEU A 103 21.85 2.69 5.86
CA LEU A 103 20.93 2.14 4.88
C LEU A 103 21.23 2.64 3.46
N TYR A 104 21.77 3.85 3.34
CA TYR A 104 22.04 4.54 2.08
C TYR A 104 23.44 4.30 1.52
N ALA A 105 24.28 3.49 2.18
CA ALA A 105 25.67 3.27 1.79
C ALA A 105 25.85 2.61 0.41
N PHE A 106 24.84 1.89 -0.08
CA PHE A 106 24.94 1.11 -1.31
C PHE A 106 23.91 1.54 -2.35
N HIS A 107 24.25 2.49 -3.23
CA HIS A 107 23.39 3.02 -4.28
C HIS A 107 22.77 1.93 -5.17
N ARG A 108 23.54 0.85 -5.49
CA ARG A 108 23.03 -0.27 -6.29
C ARG A 108 21.83 -0.96 -5.64
N ARG A 109 21.83 -1.15 -4.30
CA ARG A 109 20.71 -1.75 -3.60
C ARG A 109 19.46 -0.86 -3.68
N MET A 110 19.64 0.45 -3.55
CA MET A 110 18.55 1.43 -3.63
C MET A 110 17.96 1.53 -5.04
N ARG A 111 18.78 1.41 -6.10
CA ARG A 111 18.29 1.33 -7.49
C ARG A 111 17.37 0.14 -7.72
N GLN A 112 17.59 -0.95 -6.98
CA GLN A 112 16.82 -2.20 -7.04
C GLN A 112 15.76 -2.30 -5.94
N ASP A 113 15.48 -1.22 -5.23
CA ASP A 113 14.40 -1.13 -4.25
C ASP A 113 13.24 -0.33 -4.84
N ALA A 114 12.07 -0.96 -4.91
CA ALA A 114 10.89 -0.37 -5.54
C ALA A 114 10.22 0.72 -4.69
N TRP A 115 10.56 0.83 -3.41
CA TRP A 115 10.00 1.83 -2.50
C TRP A 115 11.00 2.95 -2.23
N LEU A 116 12.12 2.59 -1.60
CA LEU A 116 13.16 3.56 -1.24
C LEU A 116 13.79 4.20 -2.48
N GLY A 117 14.04 3.42 -3.51
CA GLY A 117 14.64 3.94 -4.75
C GLY A 117 13.78 5.00 -5.43
N TYR A 118 12.47 4.78 -5.53
CA TYR A 118 11.55 5.79 -6.06
C TYR A 118 11.42 7.02 -5.18
N ALA A 119 11.43 6.85 -3.85
CA ALA A 119 11.40 7.98 -2.92
C ALA A 119 12.62 8.90 -3.11
N LEU A 120 13.81 8.31 -3.35
CA LEU A 120 15.06 9.05 -3.57
C LEU A 120 15.15 9.78 -4.91
N ARG A 121 14.32 9.44 -5.90
CA ARG A 121 14.35 10.11 -7.21
C ARG A 121 13.72 11.49 -7.21
N ASN A 122 12.94 11.83 -6.21
CA ASN A 122 12.30 13.14 -6.16
C ASN A 122 13.24 14.16 -5.50
N HIS A 123 13.95 14.94 -6.30
CA HIS A 123 14.90 15.95 -5.84
C HIS A 123 14.21 17.10 -5.09
N ASP A 124 12.98 17.45 -5.47
CA ASP A 124 12.22 18.53 -4.82
C ASP A 124 11.65 18.12 -3.44
N ALA A 125 11.78 16.84 -3.09
CA ALA A 125 11.28 16.30 -1.84
C ALA A 125 12.18 16.58 -0.63
N ILE A 126 13.44 17.01 -0.85
CA ILE A 126 14.38 17.28 0.24
C ILE A 126 13.95 18.55 0.98
N ILE A 127 13.76 18.44 2.30
CA ILE A 127 13.44 19.58 3.17
C ILE A 127 14.56 19.89 4.17
N HIS A 128 15.55 19.01 4.29
CA HIS A 128 16.79 19.20 5.04
C HIS A 128 17.87 18.28 4.51
N ASP A 129 19.08 18.80 4.35
CA ASP A 129 20.25 18.03 3.93
C ASP A 129 21.51 18.64 4.52
N THR A 130 22.24 17.88 5.32
CA THR A 130 23.50 18.28 5.92
C THR A 130 24.63 18.00 4.93
N ASP A 131 25.37 19.04 4.57
CA ASP A 131 26.54 18.96 3.69
C ASP A 131 26.25 18.29 2.32
N HIS A 132 25.02 18.45 1.79
CA HIS A 132 24.58 17.86 0.53
C HIS A 132 24.70 16.33 0.48
N TRP A 133 24.61 15.68 1.65
CA TRP A 133 24.75 14.24 1.80
C TRP A 133 23.69 13.47 1.02
N LEU A 134 22.42 13.88 1.16
CA LEU A 134 21.30 13.20 0.48
C LEU A 134 21.28 13.49 -1.01
N GLU A 135 21.61 14.71 -1.45
CA GLU A 135 21.75 15.06 -2.87
C GLU A 135 22.80 14.17 -3.55
N TYR A 136 23.93 13.88 -2.89
CA TYR A 136 24.94 12.96 -3.39
C TYR A 136 24.38 11.53 -3.55
N ILE A 137 23.61 11.04 -2.56
CA ILE A 137 22.95 9.73 -2.61
C ILE A 137 21.96 9.69 -3.77
N GLN A 138 21.11 10.71 -3.92
CA GLN A 138 20.14 10.81 -5.01
C GLN A 138 20.82 10.76 -6.38
N ALA A 139 21.87 11.53 -6.61
CA ALA A 139 22.62 11.51 -7.85
C ALA A 139 23.17 10.12 -8.17
N GLY A 140 23.69 9.43 -7.14
CA GLY A 140 24.17 8.07 -7.26
C GLY A 140 23.10 7.05 -7.60
N VAL A 141 21.88 7.21 -7.05
CA VAL A 141 20.73 6.34 -7.33
C VAL A 141 20.17 6.64 -8.72
N ASP A 142 19.91 7.90 -9.03
CA ASP A 142 19.23 8.33 -10.25
C ASP A 142 19.99 7.95 -11.53
N SER A 143 21.32 8.03 -11.49
CA SER A 143 22.19 7.81 -12.68
C SER A 143 21.94 6.50 -13.44
N GLN A 144 21.38 5.47 -12.83
CA GLN A 144 21.06 4.17 -13.44
C GLN A 144 19.74 3.58 -12.99
N PHE A 145 18.87 4.38 -12.36
CA PHE A 145 17.64 3.87 -11.78
C PHE A 145 16.68 3.28 -12.82
N GLU A 146 16.59 3.94 -13.99
CA GLU A 146 15.70 3.55 -15.09
C GLU A 146 16.36 2.60 -16.10
N THR A 147 17.54 2.04 -15.81
CA THR A 147 18.08 1.02 -16.70
C THR A 147 17.22 -0.23 -16.66
N PRO A 148 17.05 -0.92 -17.80
CA PRO A 148 16.21 -2.12 -17.89
C PRO A 148 16.56 -3.19 -16.84
N GLU A 149 17.86 -3.35 -16.53
CA GLU A 149 18.35 -4.29 -15.54
C GLU A 149 17.84 -3.97 -14.13
N ASN A 150 17.84 -2.69 -13.75
CA ASN A 150 17.37 -2.28 -12.44
C ASN A 150 15.84 -2.31 -12.34
N ILE A 151 15.12 -1.97 -13.41
CA ILE A 151 13.67 -2.13 -13.50
C ILE A 151 13.29 -3.61 -13.34
N PHE A 152 13.92 -4.48 -14.12
CA PHE A 152 13.71 -5.92 -14.06
C PHE A 152 14.03 -6.49 -12.67
N ALA A 153 15.14 -6.05 -12.06
CA ALA A 153 15.53 -6.48 -10.72
C ALA A 153 14.49 -6.08 -9.64
N ARG A 154 13.87 -4.89 -9.76
CA ARG A 154 12.78 -4.48 -8.85
C ARG A 154 11.54 -5.36 -9.02
N ALA A 155 11.12 -5.59 -10.26
CA ALA A 155 9.96 -6.42 -10.58
C ALA A 155 10.16 -7.88 -10.16
N SER A 156 11.34 -8.44 -10.43
CA SER A 156 11.68 -9.83 -10.10
C SER A 156 11.64 -10.10 -8.60
N LYS A 157 12.06 -9.15 -7.75
CA LYS A 157 11.99 -9.33 -6.29
C LYS A 157 10.56 -9.56 -5.80
N PHE A 158 9.61 -8.82 -6.35
CA PHE A 158 8.19 -8.99 -6.04
C PHE A 158 7.67 -10.35 -6.55
N LEU A 159 8.00 -10.71 -7.79
CA LEU A 159 7.57 -11.98 -8.36
C LEU A 159 8.15 -13.18 -7.58
N ASP A 160 9.42 -13.13 -7.21
CA ASP A 160 10.08 -14.18 -6.43
C ASP A 160 9.45 -14.31 -5.04
N GLN A 161 9.03 -13.20 -4.43
CA GLN A 161 8.31 -13.24 -3.16
C GLN A 161 6.91 -13.82 -3.32
N ALA A 162 6.18 -13.42 -4.38
CA ALA A 162 4.87 -13.98 -4.69
C ALA A 162 4.92 -15.49 -4.94
N ARG A 163 5.95 -15.96 -5.64
CA ARG A 163 6.17 -17.41 -5.89
C ARG A 163 6.44 -18.18 -4.61
N ARG A 164 7.27 -17.65 -3.70
CA ARG A 164 7.53 -18.29 -2.40
C ARG A 164 6.23 -18.43 -1.61
N TYR A 165 5.47 -17.36 -1.49
CA TYR A 165 4.19 -17.40 -0.78
C TYR A 165 3.16 -18.31 -1.44
N TRP A 166 3.12 -18.35 -2.77
CA TRP A 166 2.23 -19.27 -3.49
C TRP A 166 2.61 -20.72 -3.27
N PHE A 167 3.91 -21.04 -3.25
CA PHE A 167 4.41 -22.37 -2.95
C PHE A 167 3.97 -22.81 -1.55
N ASP A 168 4.10 -21.93 -0.55
CA ASP A 168 3.65 -22.21 0.81
C ASP A 168 2.12 -22.44 0.88
N LEU A 169 1.33 -21.76 0.01
CA LEU A 169 -0.12 -21.96 -0.08
C LEU A 169 -0.52 -23.29 -0.74
N ASP A 170 0.27 -23.77 -1.70
CA ASP A 170 -0.04 -24.96 -2.51
C ASP A 170 0.40 -26.26 -1.82
N ASP A 171 1.45 -26.19 -1.01
CA ASP A 171 2.07 -27.35 -0.35
C ASP A 171 1.41 -27.72 0.99
N ASP A 172 0.60 -26.84 1.60
CA ASP A 172 0.05 -27.03 2.95
C ASP A 172 -1.47 -26.96 3.03
N ASP A 173 -2.11 -28.11 2.91
CA ASP A 173 -3.57 -28.27 3.09
C ASP A 173 -4.03 -28.03 4.53
N GLU A 174 -3.13 -28.14 5.53
CA GLU A 174 -3.45 -27.99 6.95
C GLU A 174 -3.44 -26.53 7.43
N THR A 175 -2.92 -25.60 6.62
CA THR A 175 -2.90 -24.17 6.98
C THR A 175 -4.29 -23.66 7.36
N PRO A 176 -4.46 -23.08 8.56
CA PRO A 176 -5.72 -22.50 9.00
C PRO A 176 -6.22 -21.46 8.00
N PHE A 177 -7.54 -21.44 7.74
CA PHE A 177 -8.12 -20.61 6.67
C PHE A 177 -7.76 -19.13 6.76
N CYS A 178 -7.66 -18.57 7.97
CA CYS A 178 -7.26 -17.17 8.15
C CYS A 178 -5.80 -16.91 7.79
N ASP A 179 -4.91 -17.85 8.06
CA ASP A 179 -3.50 -17.77 7.70
C ASP A 179 -3.34 -17.91 6.19
N TRP A 180 -4.11 -18.82 5.59
CA TRP A 180 -4.22 -18.96 4.16
C TRP A 180 -4.71 -17.67 3.49
N LEU A 181 -5.80 -17.04 3.98
CA LEU A 181 -6.29 -15.75 3.47
C LEU A 181 -5.21 -14.65 3.56
N ASN A 182 -4.51 -14.59 4.69
CA ASN A 182 -3.44 -13.63 4.87
C ASN A 182 -2.33 -13.81 3.83
N LEU A 183 -1.88 -15.04 3.63
CA LEU A 183 -0.83 -15.37 2.68
C LEU A 183 -1.30 -15.16 1.23
N PHE A 184 -2.55 -15.54 0.93
CA PHE A 184 -3.16 -15.33 -0.39
C PHE A 184 -3.14 -13.85 -0.81
N PHE A 185 -3.62 -12.93 0.04
CA PHE A 185 -3.65 -11.51 -0.31
C PHE A 185 -2.26 -10.87 -0.33
N LYS A 186 -1.31 -11.34 0.48
CA LYS A 186 0.10 -10.95 0.34
C LYS A 186 0.65 -11.34 -1.04
N THR A 187 0.38 -12.56 -1.46
CA THR A 187 0.82 -13.09 -2.76
C THR A 187 0.23 -12.27 -3.92
N VAL A 188 -1.07 -11.95 -3.85
CA VAL A 188 -1.74 -11.08 -4.82
C VAL A 188 -1.07 -9.71 -4.87
N GLY A 189 -0.78 -9.11 -3.71
CA GLY A 189 -0.12 -7.82 -3.61
C GLY A 189 1.26 -7.81 -4.28
N ASP A 190 2.09 -8.81 -3.98
CA ASP A 190 3.42 -8.92 -4.56
C ASP A 190 3.38 -9.23 -6.07
N ALA A 191 2.53 -10.14 -6.52
CA ALA A 191 2.38 -10.43 -7.94
C ALA A 191 1.93 -9.18 -8.74
N SER A 192 1.01 -8.38 -8.19
CA SER A 192 0.58 -7.13 -8.82
C SER A 192 1.67 -6.06 -8.80
N ASN A 193 2.46 -5.99 -7.72
CA ASN A 193 3.59 -5.08 -7.62
C ASN A 193 4.74 -5.46 -8.57
N ALA A 194 4.89 -6.73 -8.94
CA ALA A 194 5.84 -7.14 -9.98
C ALA A 194 5.51 -6.48 -11.34
N ILE A 195 4.24 -6.41 -11.71
CA ILE A 195 3.80 -5.69 -12.92
C ILE A 195 4.00 -4.18 -12.76
N ALA A 196 3.58 -3.62 -11.62
CA ALA A 196 3.69 -2.18 -11.38
C ALA A 196 5.14 -1.68 -11.43
N ALA A 197 6.09 -2.47 -10.90
CA ALA A 197 7.51 -2.13 -10.85
C ALA A 197 8.20 -2.07 -12.23
N LEU A 198 7.60 -2.66 -13.27
CA LEU A 198 8.10 -2.55 -14.65
C LEU A 198 7.88 -1.15 -15.25
N SER A 199 6.91 -0.38 -14.74
CA SER A 199 6.52 0.92 -15.31
C SER A 199 6.45 2.06 -14.30
N GLY A 200 6.75 1.82 -13.02
CA GLY A 200 6.69 2.89 -12.01
C GLY A 200 6.86 2.39 -10.57
N PRO A 201 6.50 3.21 -9.58
CA PRO A 201 6.57 2.82 -8.18
C PRO A 201 5.58 1.72 -7.82
N GLY A 202 5.82 1.06 -6.69
CA GLY A 202 4.89 0.10 -6.12
C GLY A 202 3.50 0.70 -5.85
N LEU A 203 2.50 -0.17 -5.83
CA LEU A 203 1.10 0.20 -5.59
C LEU A 203 0.85 0.38 -4.10
N THR A 204 0.33 1.52 -3.71
CA THR A 204 -0.03 1.82 -2.31
C THR A 204 -1.44 1.32 -1.99
N GLN A 205 -1.71 1.04 -0.70
CA GLN A 205 -2.98 0.43 -0.27
C GLN A 205 -4.23 1.11 -0.84
N ARG A 206 -4.35 2.44 -0.72
CA ARG A 206 -5.54 3.17 -1.18
C ARG A 206 -5.65 3.30 -2.69
N ARG A 207 -4.52 3.26 -3.39
CA ARG A 207 -4.43 3.47 -4.84
C ARG A 207 -4.26 2.17 -5.62
N PHE A 208 -4.16 1.04 -4.94
CA PHE A 208 -3.83 -0.25 -5.55
C PHE A 208 -4.66 -0.52 -6.81
N MET A 209 -5.98 -0.52 -6.68
CA MET A 209 -6.88 -0.78 -7.81
C MET A 209 -7.08 0.44 -8.72
N LEU A 210 -6.74 1.65 -8.27
CA LEU A 210 -6.79 2.86 -9.10
C LEU A 210 -5.60 2.94 -10.06
N ASP A 211 -4.41 2.57 -9.57
CA ASP A 211 -3.16 2.74 -10.32
C ASP A 211 -2.80 1.49 -11.14
N PHE A 212 -3.21 0.29 -10.70
CA PHE A 212 -2.87 -0.97 -11.38
C PHE A 212 -3.27 -1.00 -12.87
N PRO A 213 -4.46 -0.51 -13.30
CA PRO A 213 -4.81 -0.50 -14.73
C PRO A 213 -3.79 0.22 -15.61
N ALA A 214 -3.33 1.41 -15.20
CA ALA A 214 -2.32 2.16 -15.94
C ALA A 214 -0.97 1.44 -15.97
N ARG A 215 -0.60 0.72 -14.88
CA ARG A 215 0.61 -0.10 -14.83
C ARG A 215 0.55 -1.29 -15.77
N ALA A 216 -0.58 -1.99 -15.80
CA ALA A 216 -0.81 -3.13 -16.69
C ALA A 216 -0.85 -2.69 -18.16
N GLU A 217 -1.47 -1.55 -18.46
CA GLU A 217 -1.50 -0.96 -19.80
C GLU A 217 -0.10 -0.61 -20.30
N ALA A 218 0.74 0.00 -19.46
CA ALA A 218 2.11 0.40 -19.81
C ALA A 218 3.00 -0.78 -20.25
N VAL A 219 2.67 -2.01 -19.84
CA VAL A 219 3.36 -3.24 -20.24
C VAL A 219 2.54 -4.11 -21.19
N ASN A 220 1.51 -3.54 -21.82
CA ASN A 220 0.60 -4.21 -22.76
C ASN A 220 -0.11 -5.46 -22.17
N GLN A 221 -0.43 -5.43 -20.88
CA GLN A 221 -1.07 -6.54 -20.15
C GLN A 221 -2.40 -6.14 -19.51
N LEU A 222 -3.23 -5.38 -20.23
CA LEU A 222 -4.50 -4.86 -19.72
C LEU A 222 -5.47 -5.98 -19.23
N SER A 223 -5.34 -7.20 -19.78
CA SER A 223 -6.12 -8.35 -19.34
C SER A 223 -5.93 -8.71 -17.87
N LEU A 224 -4.75 -8.41 -17.29
CA LEU A 224 -4.45 -8.64 -15.88
C LEU A 224 -5.36 -7.83 -14.94
N VAL A 225 -5.96 -6.74 -15.41
CA VAL A 225 -6.90 -5.93 -14.60
C VAL A 225 -8.16 -6.73 -14.26
N GLY A 226 -8.74 -7.41 -15.26
CA GLY A 226 -9.87 -8.28 -15.05
C GLY A 226 -9.51 -9.51 -14.21
N ASP A 227 -8.36 -10.11 -14.48
CA ASP A 227 -7.88 -11.26 -13.72
C ASP A 227 -7.69 -10.91 -12.23
N LEU A 228 -7.07 -9.76 -11.94
CA LEU A 228 -6.89 -9.27 -10.56
C LEU A 228 -8.24 -9.00 -9.88
N ALA A 229 -9.17 -8.33 -10.57
CA ALA A 229 -10.50 -8.04 -10.03
C ALA A 229 -11.23 -9.33 -9.62
N HIS A 230 -11.28 -10.33 -10.50
CA HIS A 230 -11.85 -11.64 -10.18
C HIS A 230 -11.11 -12.38 -9.07
N LEU A 231 -9.79 -12.26 -9.05
CA LEU A 231 -8.95 -12.93 -8.06
C LEU A 231 -9.23 -12.44 -6.64
N ILE A 232 -9.44 -11.15 -6.45
CA ILE A 232 -9.73 -10.57 -5.13
C ILE A 232 -11.22 -10.57 -4.75
N GLY A 233 -12.11 -11.05 -5.64
CA GLY A 233 -13.57 -11.09 -5.40
C GLY A 233 -14.29 -9.77 -5.66
N ASN A 234 -13.75 -8.91 -6.53
CA ASN A 234 -14.31 -7.58 -6.80
C ASN A 234 -15.66 -7.59 -7.53
N ASP A 235 -16.06 -8.73 -8.09
CA ASP A 235 -17.36 -8.91 -8.76
C ASP A 235 -18.55 -8.77 -7.81
N TYR A 236 -18.33 -8.92 -6.51
CA TYR A 236 -19.36 -8.89 -5.47
C TYR A 236 -19.57 -7.51 -4.85
N ILE A 237 -18.78 -6.51 -5.26
CA ILE A 237 -18.76 -5.20 -4.62
C ILE A 237 -19.86 -4.29 -5.18
N SER A 238 -20.67 -3.75 -4.26
CA SER A 238 -21.76 -2.83 -4.55
C SER A 238 -21.89 -1.79 -3.42
N ASP A 239 -22.74 -0.77 -3.62
CA ASP A 239 -23.08 0.16 -2.54
C ASP A 239 -23.66 -0.58 -1.32
N ALA A 240 -24.58 -1.52 -1.53
CA ALA A 240 -25.19 -2.30 -0.44
C ALA A 240 -24.14 -3.12 0.34
N PHE A 241 -23.17 -3.71 -0.34
CA PHE A 241 -22.04 -4.39 0.29
C PHE A 241 -21.23 -3.41 1.16
N TYR A 242 -20.87 -2.24 0.62
CA TYR A 242 -20.10 -1.26 1.37
C TYR A 242 -20.87 -0.73 2.59
N GLN A 243 -22.14 -0.37 2.43
CA GLN A 243 -22.99 0.11 3.55
C GLN A 243 -23.12 -0.92 4.67
N LYS A 244 -23.16 -2.21 4.34
CA LYS A 244 -23.18 -3.30 5.32
C LYS A 244 -21.87 -3.39 6.09
N TRP A 245 -20.73 -3.41 5.37
CA TRP A 245 -19.43 -3.75 5.96
C TRP A 245 -18.63 -2.56 6.50
N ARG A 246 -18.90 -1.36 6.01
CA ARG A 246 -18.21 -0.14 6.44
C ARG A 246 -18.28 0.10 7.96
N PRO A 247 -19.44 0.00 8.66
CA PRO A 247 -19.48 0.19 10.11
C PRO A 247 -18.77 -0.93 10.89
N VAL A 248 -18.82 -2.17 10.41
CA VAL A 248 -18.12 -3.30 11.03
C VAL A 248 -16.60 -3.11 10.90
N TRP A 249 -16.13 -2.76 9.71
CA TRP A 249 -14.73 -2.46 9.44
C TRP A 249 -14.22 -1.27 10.30
N GLU A 250 -15.01 -0.20 10.44
CA GLU A 250 -14.67 0.92 11.30
C GLU A 250 -14.50 0.49 12.76
N LEU A 251 -15.41 -0.35 13.28
CA LEU A 251 -15.33 -0.89 14.64
C LEU A 251 -14.03 -1.72 14.83
N ARG A 252 -13.72 -2.59 13.88
CA ARG A 252 -12.51 -3.42 13.92
C ARG A 252 -11.21 -2.60 13.86
N LEU A 253 -11.17 -1.54 13.03
CA LEU A 253 -10.07 -0.57 13.02
C LEU A 253 -9.89 0.11 14.39
N GLU A 254 -11.01 0.45 15.04
CA GLU A 254 -10.97 1.10 16.35
C GLU A 254 -10.47 0.14 17.44
N GLU A 255 -10.89 -1.12 17.42
CA GLU A 255 -10.40 -2.16 18.33
C GLU A 255 -8.89 -2.38 18.16
N CYS A 256 -8.42 -2.61 16.94
CA CYS A 256 -6.99 -2.79 16.65
C CYS A 256 -6.17 -1.57 17.11
N SER A 257 -6.70 -0.36 16.94
CA SER A 257 -6.00 0.88 17.32
C SER A 257 -5.75 1.03 18.82
N LYS A 258 -6.41 0.24 19.65
CA LYS A 258 -6.25 0.20 21.12
C LYS A 258 -5.19 -0.83 21.56
N SER A 259 -4.85 -1.76 20.68
CA SER A 259 -3.82 -2.77 20.94
C SER A 259 -2.44 -2.15 21.05
N ALA A 260 -1.63 -2.63 21.99
CA ALA A 260 -0.22 -2.26 22.11
C ALA A 260 0.62 -2.72 20.92
N GLN A 261 0.11 -3.68 20.14
CA GLN A 261 0.75 -4.22 18.94
C GLN A 261 0.19 -3.66 17.63
N CYS A 262 -0.67 -2.62 17.73
CA CYS A 262 -1.26 -2.01 16.55
C CYS A 262 -0.17 -1.59 15.55
N PRO A 263 -0.19 -2.10 14.32
CA PRO A 263 0.77 -1.68 13.30
C PRO A 263 0.66 -0.17 13.04
N PRO A 264 1.77 0.54 12.79
CA PRO A 264 1.75 1.99 12.57
C PRO A 264 0.76 2.45 11.51
N ASN A 265 0.60 1.70 10.42
CA ASN A 265 -0.36 2.00 9.36
C ASN A 265 -1.83 1.91 9.78
N LEU A 266 -2.17 1.18 10.87
CA LEU A 266 -3.51 1.08 11.45
C LEU A 266 -3.69 1.98 12.70
N HIS A 267 -2.70 2.82 13.01
CA HIS A 267 -2.78 3.74 14.13
C HIS A 267 -4.05 4.61 14.07
N LYS A 268 -4.67 4.88 15.22
CA LYS A 268 -5.93 5.65 15.35
C LYS A 268 -5.96 6.99 14.59
N ALA A 269 -4.82 7.61 14.36
CA ALA A 269 -4.72 8.86 13.61
C ALA A 269 -4.99 8.66 12.11
N ARG A 270 -4.82 7.43 11.59
CA ARG A 270 -5.03 7.07 10.19
C ARG A 270 -6.42 6.49 9.91
N LYS A 271 -7.30 6.40 10.90
CA LYS A 271 -8.66 5.87 10.68
C LYS A 271 -9.39 6.59 9.55
N SER A 272 -9.40 7.94 9.56
CA SER A 272 -9.99 8.74 8.48
C SER A 272 -9.29 8.59 7.14
N TYR A 273 -7.98 8.30 7.13
CA TYR A 273 -7.23 8.05 5.92
C TYR A 273 -7.80 6.91 5.08
N PHE A 274 -8.32 5.85 5.72
CA PHE A 274 -8.96 4.74 5.02
C PHE A 274 -10.45 4.97 4.81
N LEU A 275 -11.18 5.37 5.84
CA LEU A 275 -12.64 5.49 5.78
C LEU A 275 -13.08 6.59 4.82
N ASP A 276 -12.53 7.81 4.94
CA ASP A 276 -12.88 8.93 4.05
C ASP A 276 -12.50 8.63 2.58
N CYS A 277 -11.41 7.85 2.38
CA CYS A 277 -11.01 7.40 1.05
C CYS A 277 -12.08 6.49 0.43
N CYS A 278 -12.49 5.44 1.14
CA CYS A 278 -13.49 4.50 0.62
C CYS A 278 -14.86 5.18 0.47
N ASP A 279 -15.28 6.03 1.43
CA ASP A 279 -16.51 6.81 1.33
C ASP A 279 -16.52 7.67 0.03
N ALA A 280 -15.41 8.34 -0.29
CA ALA A 280 -15.30 9.15 -1.50
C ALA A 280 -15.26 8.31 -2.79
N LEU A 281 -14.62 7.13 -2.76
CA LEU A 281 -14.61 6.21 -3.90
C LEU A 281 -16.02 5.68 -4.20
N VAL A 282 -16.81 5.38 -3.17
CA VAL A 282 -18.21 4.99 -3.32
C VAL A 282 -19.05 6.15 -3.87
N GLU A 283 -18.89 7.37 -3.32
CA GLU A 283 -19.58 8.58 -3.81
C GLU A 283 -19.27 8.87 -5.29
N SER A 284 -18.07 8.54 -5.75
CA SER A 284 -17.66 8.69 -7.15
C SER A 284 -18.06 7.52 -8.06
N GLY A 285 -18.65 6.46 -7.52
CA GLY A 285 -19.00 5.24 -8.25
C GLY A 285 -17.80 4.31 -8.53
N SER A 286 -16.65 4.56 -7.90
CA SER A 286 -15.42 3.77 -8.09
C SER A 286 -15.38 2.55 -7.16
N TYR A 287 -16.45 1.76 -7.14
CA TYR A 287 -16.59 0.61 -6.23
C TYR A 287 -15.46 -0.41 -6.34
N HIS A 288 -14.91 -0.62 -7.54
CA HIS A 288 -13.80 -1.55 -7.78
C HIS A 288 -12.54 -1.24 -6.95
N ALA A 289 -12.41 0.00 -6.46
CA ALA A 289 -11.20 0.44 -5.76
C ALA A 289 -11.30 0.35 -4.23
N ILE A 290 -12.49 0.10 -3.66
CA ILE A 290 -12.67 0.07 -2.20
C ILE A 290 -12.27 -1.26 -1.57
N LEU A 291 -12.34 -2.37 -2.33
CA LEU A 291 -12.14 -3.69 -1.76
C LEU A 291 -10.71 -3.90 -1.25
N TRP A 292 -9.70 -3.48 -2.02
CA TRP A 292 -8.31 -3.69 -1.63
C TRP A 292 -7.90 -3.01 -0.32
N PRO A 293 -8.17 -1.70 -0.08
CA PRO A 293 -7.89 -1.09 1.21
C PRO A 293 -8.65 -1.74 2.37
N MET A 294 -9.88 -2.23 2.16
CA MET A 294 -10.62 -2.99 3.18
C MET A 294 -9.92 -4.32 3.48
N LEU A 295 -9.64 -5.13 2.46
CA LEU A 295 -8.96 -6.43 2.61
C LEU A 295 -7.61 -6.29 3.30
N GLU A 296 -6.77 -5.38 2.82
CA GLU A 296 -5.41 -5.23 3.30
C GLU A 296 -5.37 -4.74 4.76
N THR A 297 -6.24 -3.82 5.12
CA THR A 297 -6.32 -3.35 6.52
C THR A 297 -6.98 -4.37 7.42
N TRP A 298 -8.07 -5.03 6.99
CA TRP A 298 -8.77 -6.02 7.81
C TRP A 298 -7.88 -7.23 8.10
N ARG A 299 -7.19 -7.75 7.09
CA ARG A 299 -6.19 -8.79 7.26
C ARG A 299 -5.15 -8.47 8.35
N GLN A 300 -4.64 -7.23 8.36
CA GLN A 300 -3.67 -6.79 9.37
C GLN A 300 -4.31 -6.62 10.76
N ILE A 301 -5.57 -6.17 10.83
CA ILE A 301 -6.35 -6.11 12.07
C ILE A 301 -6.45 -7.49 12.69
N GLU A 302 -6.84 -8.51 11.91
CA GLU A 302 -7.02 -9.86 12.42
C GLU A 302 -5.70 -10.47 12.93
N LEU A 303 -4.59 -10.23 12.26
CA LEU A 303 -3.27 -10.64 12.74
C LEU A 303 -2.93 -9.97 14.07
N CYS A 304 -3.10 -8.64 14.16
CA CYS A 304 -2.81 -7.88 15.37
C CYS A 304 -3.63 -8.35 16.57
N LEU A 305 -4.94 -8.53 16.41
CA LEU A 305 -5.84 -8.94 17.50
C LEU A 305 -5.66 -10.41 17.90
N ARG A 306 -5.28 -11.28 16.97
CA ARG A 306 -4.95 -12.66 17.26
C ARG A 306 -3.68 -12.78 18.11
N ASP A 307 -2.63 -12.02 17.75
CA ASP A 307 -1.36 -12.03 18.47
C ASP A 307 -1.49 -11.50 19.91
N GLU A 308 -2.43 -10.57 20.15
CA GLU A 308 -2.75 -10.09 21.49
C GLU A 308 -3.43 -11.16 22.33
N ASN A 309 -4.42 -11.86 21.78
CA ASN A 309 -5.17 -12.92 22.46
C ASN A 309 -4.30 -14.16 22.80
N ASN A 310 -3.25 -14.45 22.01
CA ASN A 310 -2.36 -15.58 22.22
C ASN A 310 -1.33 -15.35 23.32
N LYS A 311 -1.10 -14.14 23.80
CA LYS A 311 -0.13 -13.86 24.87
C LYS A 311 -0.59 -14.36 26.25
N ASP A 312 -1.88 -14.49 26.49
CA ASP A 312 -2.45 -14.94 27.76
C ASP A 312 -2.73 -16.45 27.80
N SER A 313 -2.49 -17.19 26.70
CA SER A 313 -2.75 -18.62 26.62
C SER A 313 -1.47 -19.43 26.49
N THR A 314 -1.29 -20.41 27.38
CA THR A 314 -0.16 -21.38 27.39
C THR A 314 -0.27 -22.46 26.31
N GLU A 315 -1.35 -22.50 25.54
CA GLU A 315 -1.53 -23.38 24.39
C GLU A 315 -1.64 -22.56 23.11
N PRO A 316 -1.09 -23.02 21.97
CA PRO A 316 -1.30 -22.35 20.68
C PRO A 316 -2.80 -22.43 20.36
N SER A 317 -3.51 -21.37 20.69
CA SER A 317 -4.92 -21.25 20.37
C SER A 317 -5.05 -21.33 18.85
N ARG A 318 -5.78 -22.35 18.35
CA ARG A 318 -6.40 -22.31 17.02
C ARG A 318 -7.44 -21.21 17.09
N SER A 319 -6.98 -19.96 17.02
CA SER A 319 -7.78 -18.78 17.21
C SER A 319 -8.86 -18.77 16.14
N ASN A 320 -10.10 -18.88 16.56
CA ASN A 320 -11.23 -18.58 15.69
C ASN A 320 -11.07 -17.14 15.26
N ALA A 321 -10.83 -16.90 13.96
CA ALA A 321 -10.95 -15.56 13.42
C ALA A 321 -12.35 -15.03 13.75
N PRO A 322 -12.47 -13.73 14.03
CA PRO A 322 -13.78 -13.15 14.28
C PRO A 322 -14.76 -13.51 13.18
N GLU A 323 -15.97 -13.87 13.57
CA GLU A 323 -17.05 -14.28 12.67
C GLU A 323 -17.28 -13.26 11.54
N ASP A 324 -17.12 -11.98 11.84
CA ASP A 324 -17.24 -10.88 10.88
C ASP A 324 -16.25 -11.00 9.70
N TRP A 325 -14.97 -11.31 9.99
CA TRP A 325 -13.95 -11.47 8.95
C TRP A 325 -14.25 -12.64 8.03
N LEU A 326 -14.65 -13.77 8.62
CA LEU A 326 -15.00 -14.97 7.85
C LEU A 326 -16.27 -14.74 7.01
N THR A 327 -17.27 -14.05 7.57
CA THR A 327 -18.51 -13.71 6.85
C THR A 327 -18.22 -12.73 5.70
N PHE A 328 -17.39 -11.71 5.95
CA PHE A 328 -16.94 -10.79 4.91
C PHE A 328 -16.20 -11.53 3.78
N ALA A 329 -15.24 -12.40 4.15
CA ALA A 329 -14.50 -13.20 3.19
C ALA A 329 -15.41 -14.10 2.35
N ALA A 330 -16.39 -14.75 2.98
CA ALA A 330 -17.35 -15.60 2.29
C ALA A 330 -18.21 -14.82 1.28
N GLU A 331 -18.63 -13.59 1.60
CA GLU A 331 -19.43 -12.75 0.69
C GLU A 331 -18.64 -12.31 -0.56
N ILE A 332 -17.34 -12.25 -0.50
CA ILE A 332 -16.48 -11.97 -1.67
C ILE A 332 -15.93 -13.26 -2.32
N GLY A 333 -16.54 -14.41 -1.97
CA GLY A 333 -16.25 -15.70 -2.58
C GLY A 333 -15.02 -16.41 -2.05
N PHE A 334 -14.67 -16.19 -0.76
CA PHE A 334 -13.61 -16.91 -0.06
C PHE A 334 -14.20 -17.74 1.07
N SER A 335 -14.11 -19.06 0.94
CA SER A 335 -14.51 -20.05 1.94
C SER A 335 -13.51 -21.19 1.99
N PRO A 336 -13.46 -21.99 3.07
CA PRO A 336 -12.51 -23.10 3.18
C PRO A 336 -12.55 -24.09 2.00
N ASP A 337 -13.73 -24.38 1.47
CA ASP A 337 -13.95 -25.25 0.31
C ASP A 337 -13.46 -24.64 -1.02
N GLN A 338 -13.23 -23.33 -1.06
CA GLN A 338 -12.72 -22.62 -2.22
C GLN A 338 -11.17 -22.49 -2.23
N LYS A 339 -10.47 -22.89 -1.16
CA LYS A 339 -9.01 -22.75 -1.03
C LYS A 339 -8.27 -23.23 -2.27
N GLU A 340 -8.43 -24.50 -2.62
CA GLU A 340 -7.73 -25.10 -3.76
C GLU A 340 -8.03 -24.38 -5.08
N ALA A 341 -9.31 -24.10 -5.36
CA ALA A 341 -9.70 -23.39 -6.59
C ALA A 341 -9.12 -21.98 -6.67
N ARG A 342 -9.08 -21.28 -5.54
CA ARG A 342 -8.49 -19.92 -5.44
C ARG A 342 -6.96 -19.95 -5.55
N THR A 343 -6.27 -20.89 -4.90
CA THR A 343 -4.82 -21.09 -5.02
C THR A 343 -4.42 -21.38 -6.47
N ARG A 344 -5.18 -22.23 -7.17
CA ARG A 344 -4.95 -22.51 -8.59
C ARG A 344 -5.14 -21.27 -9.48
N LYS A 345 -6.17 -20.45 -9.23
CA LYS A 345 -6.36 -19.18 -9.96
C LYS A 345 -5.23 -18.20 -9.72
N LEU A 346 -4.75 -18.11 -8.48
CA LEU A 346 -3.58 -17.30 -8.12
C LEU A 346 -2.33 -17.77 -8.85
N GLY A 347 -2.08 -19.09 -8.91
CA GLY A 347 -0.98 -19.67 -9.68
C GLY A 347 -1.03 -19.27 -11.17
N HIS A 348 -2.21 -19.30 -11.80
CA HIS A 348 -2.38 -18.83 -13.17
C HIS A 348 -2.10 -17.32 -13.34
N PHE A 349 -2.48 -16.51 -12.35
CA PHE A 349 -2.16 -15.07 -12.35
C PHE A 349 -0.66 -14.85 -12.26
N ILE A 350 0.03 -15.52 -11.34
CA ILE A 350 1.49 -15.46 -11.18
C ILE A 350 2.19 -15.92 -12.46
N GLU A 351 1.69 -16.94 -13.14
CA GLU A 351 2.25 -17.40 -14.41
C GLU A 351 2.15 -16.34 -15.52
N LYS A 352 1.02 -15.62 -15.60
CA LYS A 352 0.88 -14.50 -16.55
C LYS A 352 1.84 -13.36 -16.21
N VAL A 353 1.99 -13.03 -14.93
CA VAL A 353 2.97 -12.04 -14.45
C VAL A 353 4.39 -12.48 -14.84
N ASN A 354 4.74 -13.75 -14.60
CA ASN A 354 6.04 -14.29 -15.00
C ASN A 354 6.33 -14.14 -16.49
N ARG A 355 5.37 -14.53 -17.34
CA ARG A 355 5.52 -14.37 -18.79
C ARG A 355 5.72 -12.91 -19.19
N THR A 356 5.09 -11.99 -18.49
CA THR A 356 5.29 -10.55 -18.74
C THR A 356 6.73 -10.12 -18.44
N LEU A 357 7.31 -10.60 -17.33
CA LEU A 357 8.70 -10.34 -16.99
C LEU A 357 9.68 -11.00 -17.98
N GLU A 358 9.39 -12.22 -18.42
CA GLU A 358 10.18 -12.91 -19.44
C GLU A 358 10.16 -12.17 -20.79
N LEU A 359 9.00 -11.61 -21.18
CA LEU A 359 8.90 -10.76 -22.36
C LEU A 359 9.74 -9.50 -22.20
N TYR A 360 9.64 -8.83 -21.04
CA TYR A 360 10.46 -7.66 -20.75
C TYR A 360 11.96 -8.00 -20.83
N GLN A 361 12.38 -9.08 -20.18
CA GLN A 361 13.78 -9.54 -20.22
C GLN A 361 14.26 -9.76 -21.66
N ARG A 362 13.47 -10.45 -22.47
CA ARG A 362 13.82 -10.71 -23.89
C ARG A 362 13.88 -9.42 -24.72
N ASP A 363 12.92 -8.50 -24.54
CA ASP A 363 12.81 -7.28 -25.34
C ASP A 363 13.98 -6.31 -25.06
N TYR A 364 14.58 -6.38 -23.88
CA TYR A 364 15.74 -5.58 -23.49
C TYR A 364 17.07 -6.37 -23.51
N GLY A 365 17.08 -7.66 -23.87
CA GLY A 365 18.29 -8.47 -23.98
C GLY A 365 18.99 -8.76 -22.65
N LEU A 366 18.23 -8.93 -21.56
CA LEU A 366 18.74 -9.16 -20.19
C LEU A 366 19.04 -10.64 -19.93
#